data_cbfcb92ed5bb70d95a6cdb20751220bd
#
_entry.id   cbfcb92ed5bb70d95a6cdb20751220bd
#
_cell.length_a   1.000
_cell.length_b   1.000
_cell.length_c   1.000
_cell.angle_alpha   90.00
_cell.angle_beta   90.00
_cell.angle_gamma   90.00
#
_symmetry.space_group_name_H-M   'P 1'
#
loop_
_entity.id
_entity.type
_entity.pdbx_description
1 polymer ?
#
loop_
_entity_poly.entity_id
_entity_poly.type
_entity_poly.pdbx_seq_one_letter_code
_entity_poly.pdbx_strand_id
1 'polypeptide(L)'
;NYNYTKYSDLDLHLIVSKEDIADCPDLIDDYLRDKKQLWALTHNIQIYGHDVELYAQDRRDPTPSGQGVFSLMNSLWLRRPTYQEVDLSDPNIINKVRHYMEKIDFLIDNRADDREAFEKLKEKLRDMRSSAIQRGGEFAVENLVFKELRNRGYLDKMSAHLRNLKVSSLSIG
;
A
#
# COMPACT_ATOMS: atom_id res chain seq x y z
N ASN A 1 5.34 -11.76 3.32
CA ASN A 1 6.52 -11.57 4.19
C ASN A 1 6.10 -11.57 5.66
N TYR A 2 7.07 -11.55 6.59
CA TYR A 2 6.78 -11.55 8.04
C TYR A 2 6.38 -10.18 8.61
N ASN A 3 6.39 -9.14 7.79
CA ASN A 3 6.01 -7.78 8.16
C ASN A 3 4.53 -7.48 7.77
N TYR A 4 3.65 -8.47 7.94
CA TYR A 4 2.22 -8.30 7.67
C TYR A 4 1.49 -7.74 8.88
N THR A 5 0.41 -7.04 8.64
CA THR A 5 -0.50 -6.47 9.64
C THR A 5 -1.94 -6.72 9.22
N LYS A 6 -2.91 -6.33 10.06
CA LYS A 6 -4.34 -6.40 9.70
C LYS A 6 -4.72 -5.62 8.43
N TYR A 7 -3.84 -4.73 7.97
CA TYR A 7 -4.02 -3.93 6.74
C TYR A 7 -3.26 -4.50 5.55
N SER A 8 -2.64 -5.67 5.70
CA SER A 8 -1.95 -6.31 4.59
C SER A 8 -2.95 -7.05 3.72
N ASP A 9 -2.72 -7.03 2.44
CA ASP A 9 -3.43 -7.71 1.38
C ASP A 9 -2.74 -9.02 0.98
N LEU A 10 -3.42 -9.82 0.21
CA LEU A 10 -2.90 -11.01 -0.44
C LEU A 10 -2.75 -10.71 -1.93
N ASP A 11 -1.51 -10.63 -2.38
CA ASP A 11 -1.20 -10.43 -3.79
C ASP A 11 -1.37 -11.76 -4.55
N LEU A 12 -2.38 -11.85 -5.41
CA LEU A 12 -2.61 -12.98 -6.31
C LEU A 12 -2.10 -12.64 -7.70
N HIS A 13 -1.04 -13.33 -8.15
CA HIS A 13 -0.44 -13.10 -9.44
C HIS A 13 -0.86 -14.16 -10.45
N LEU A 14 -1.51 -13.74 -11.54
CA LEU A 14 -1.68 -14.54 -12.73
C LEU A 14 -0.42 -14.42 -13.59
N ILE A 15 0.36 -15.50 -13.67
CA ILE A 15 1.57 -15.51 -14.46
C ILE A 15 1.20 -15.73 -15.92
N VAL A 16 1.53 -14.78 -16.76
CA VAL A 16 1.25 -14.78 -18.20
C VAL A 16 2.52 -14.65 -19.01
N SER A 17 2.49 -15.07 -20.26
CA SER A 17 3.49 -14.73 -21.26
C SER A 17 2.90 -13.60 -22.12
N LYS A 18 3.37 -12.38 -21.95
CA LYS A 18 2.86 -11.24 -22.70
C LYS A 18 3.05 -11.41 -24.20
N GLU A 19 4.11 -12.08 -24.62
CA GLU A 19 4.40 -12.39 -26.02
C GLU A 19 3.34 -13.31 -26.64
N ASP A 20 2.70 -14.17 -25.84
CA ASP A 20 1.67 -15.09 -26.34
C ASP A 20 0.27 -14.42 -26.40
N ILE A 21 0.12 -13.23 -25.83
CA ILE A 21 -1.18 -12.55 -25.73
C ILE A 21 -1.39 -11.56 -26.88
N ALA A 22 -0.38 -10.81 -27.26
CA ALA A 22 -0.44 -9.87 -28.40
C ALA A 22 0.92 -9.42 -28.92
N ASP A 23 0.91 -8.93 -30.15
CA ASP A 23 2.08 -8.44 -30.88
C ASP A 23 2.55 -7.03 -30.41
N CYS A 24 1.79 -6.34 -29.56
CA CYS A 24 2.08 -5.00 -29.07
C CYS A 24 2.23 -4.97 -27.53
N PRO A 25 3.44 -5.10 -26.97
CA PRO A 25 3.68 -5.17 -25.53
C PRO A 25 3.15 -3.97 -24.75
N ASP A 26 3.27 -2.75 -25.28
CA ASP A 26 2.83 -1.53 -24.57
C ASP A 26 1.31 -1.48 -24.36
N LEU A 27 0.53 -1.95 -25.35
CA LEU A 27 -0.93 -2.04 -25.24
C LEU A 27 -1.36 -3.10 -24.22
N ILE A 28 -0.57 -4.15 -24.03
CA ILE A 28 -0.86 -5.20 -23.05
C ILE A 28 -0.75 -4.69 -21.64
N ASP A 29 0.25 -3.89 -21.32
CA ASP A 29 0.43 -3.37 -19.96
C ASP A 29 -0.72 -2.46 -19.56
N ASP A 30 -1.18 -1.61 -20.47
CA ASP A 30 -2.35 -0.78 -20.25
C ASP A 30 -3.62 -1.64 -20.10
N TYR A 31 -3.84 -2.60 -20.98
CA TYR A 31 -4.98 -3.51 -20.89
C TYR A 31 -5.00 -4.30 -19.58
N LEU A 32 -3.89 -4.87 -19.14
CA LEU A 32 -3.81 -5.63 -17.90
C LEU A 32 -4.01 -4.73 -16.68
N ARG A 33 -3.51 -3.48 -16.72
CA ARG A 33 -3.75 -2.48 -15.68
C ARG A 33 -5.23 -2.11 -15.57
N ASP A 34 -5.89 -1.88 -16.69
CA ASP A 34 -7.32 -1.58 -16.73
C ASP A 34 -8.17 -2.77 -16.23
N LYS A 35 -7.80 -3.99 -16.60
CA LYS A 35 -8.44 -5.21 -16.09
C LYS A 35 -8.26 -5.37 -14.59
N LYS A 36 -7.08 -5.07 -14.03
CA LYS A 36 -6.85 -5.04 -12.59
C LYS A 36 -7.79 -4.05 -11.90
N GLN A 37 -7.91 -2.82 -12.43
CA GLN A 37 -8.78 -1.79 -11.85
C GLN A 37 -10.25 -2.22 -11.90
N LEU A 38 -10.71 -2.74 -13.03
CA LEU A 38 -12.07 -3.24 -13.17
C LEU A 38 -12.35 -4.39 -12.21
N TRP A 39 -11.40 -5.33 -12.07
CA TRP A 39 -11.53 -6.43 -11.11
C TRP A 39 -11.68 -5.91 -9.68
N ALA A 40 -10.83 -4.99 -9.25
CA ALA A 40 -10.87 -4.41 -7.91
C ALA A 40 -12.18 -3.66 -7.61
N LEU A 41 -12.82 -3.07 -8.64
CA LEU A 41 -14.10 -2.38 -8.51
C LEU A 41 -15.30 -3.35 -8.44
N THR A 42 -15.19 -4.50 -9.08
CA THR A 42 -16.32 -5.44 -9.24
C THR A 42 -16.27 -6.63 -8.29
N HIS A 43 -15.11 -6.92 -7.71
CA HIS A 43 -14.90 -8.06 -6.82
C HIS A 43 -14.25 -7.61 -5.51
N ASN A 44 -14.92 -7.87 -4.40
CA ASN A 44 -14.38 -7.70 -3.06
C ASN A 44 -14.16 -9.08 -2.44
N ILE A 45 -12.99 -9.65 -2.70
CA ILE A 45 -12.64 -10.98 -2.19
C ILE A 45 -11.75 -10.80 -0.97
N GLN A 46 -12.13 -11.46 0.12
CA GLN A 46 -11.35 -11.48 1.36
C GLN A 46 -11.06 -12.91 1.80
N ILE A 47 -9.83 -13.14 2.27
CA ILE A 47 -9.39 -14.39 2.86
C ILE A 47 -8.86 -14.09 4.26
N TYR A 48 -9.51 -14.64 5.29
CA TYR A 48 -9.18 -14.37 6.71
C TYR A 48 -9.12 -12.88 7.07
N GLY A 49 -9.99 -12.06 6.45
CA GLY A 49 -10.06 -10.62 6.70
C GLY A 49 -9.01 -9.78 5.95
N HIS A 50 -8.25 -10.40 5.06
CA HIS A 50 -7.30 -9.72 4.16
C HIS A 50 -7.89 -9.63 2.75
N ASP A 51 -7.82 -8.45 2.16
CA ASP A 51 -8.25 -8.24 0.78
C ASP A 51 -7.34 -8.99 -0.19
N VAL A 52 -7.92 -9.53 -1.27
CA VAL A 52 -7.16 -10.18 -2.33
C VAL A 52 -7.00 -9.20 -3.49
N GLU A 53 -5.77 -8.82 -3.78
CA GLU A 53 -5.45 -8.04 -4.97
C GLU A 53 -4.97 -8.95 -6.11
N LEU A 54 -5.63 -8.85 -7.27
CA LEU A 54 -5.28 -9.63 -8.46
C LEU A 54 -4.37 -8.84 -9.38
N TYR A 55 -3.26 -9.46 -9.79
CA TYR A 55 -2.29 -8.91 -10.75
C TYR A 55 -2.09 -9.88 -11.90
N ALA A 56 -1.94 -9.35 -13.13
CA ALA A 56 -1.30 -10.09 -14.20
C ALA A 56 0.19 -9.69 -14.23
N GLN A 57 1.07 -10.68 -14.26
CA GLN A 57 2.52 -10.49 -14.24
C GLN A 57 3.16 -11.31 -15.38
N ASP A 58 4.08 -10.70 -16.12
CA ASP A 58 4.87 -11.46 -17.07
C ASP A 58 5.76 -12.46 -16.33
N ARG A 59 5.89 -13.67 -16.88
CA ARG A 59 6.72 -14.71 -16.30
C ARG A 59 8.21 -14.33 -16.15
N ARG A 60 8.65 -13.29 -16.88
CA ARG A 60 10.03 -12.77 -16.83
C ARG A 60 10.21 -11.66 -15.80
N ASP A 61 9.12 -11.11 -15.29
CA ASP A 61 9.20 -10.04 -14.29
C ASP A 61 9.78 -10.60 -12.97
N PRO A 62 10.75 -9.91 -12.39
CA PRO A 62 11.35 -10.35 -11.15
C PRO A 62 10.36 -10.24 -9.98
N THR A 63 10.35 -11.23 -9.13
CA THR A 63 9.67 -11.13 -7.83
C THR A 63 10.63 -10.54 -6.80
N PRO A 64 10.21 -9.51 -6.03
CA PRO A 64 11.06 -8.90 -5.01
C PRO A 64 11.69 -9.93 -4.06
N SER A 65 12.96 -9.72 -3.72
CA SER A 65 13.66 -10.58 -2.74
C SER A 65 13.01 -10.46 -1.36
N GLY A 66 13.07 -11.52 -0.56
CA GLY A 66 12.50 -11.55 0.80
C GLY A 66 11.00 -11.82 0.88
N GLN A 67 10.25 -11.70 -0.21
CA GLN A 67 8.84 -12.09 -0.25
C GLN A 67 8.68 -13.60 -0.41
N GLY A 68 7.69 -14.18 0.28
CA GLY A 68 7.27 -15.56 0.03
C GLY A 68 6.46 -15.64 -1.26
N VAL A 69 6.69 -16.71 -2.02
CA VAL A 69 5.94 -17.01 -3.24
C VAL A 69 5.40 -18.43 -3.14
N PHE A 70 4.09 -18.57 -3.16
CA PHE A 70 3.40 -19.85 -3.12
C PHE A 70 2.68 -20.10 -4.43
N SER A 71 2.91 -21.26 -5.06
CA SER A 71 2.18 -21.67 -6.24
C SER A 71 0.87 -22.33 -5.85
N LEU A 72 -0.25 -21.68 -6.16
CA LEU A 72 -1.58 -22.26 -5.93
C LEU A 72 -1.83 -23.47 -6.83
N MET A 73 -1.37 -23.44 -8.09
CA MET A 73 -1.56 -24.54 -9.04
C MET A 73 -0.83 -25.81 -8.60
N ASN A 74 0.36 -25.66 -8.05
CA ASN A 74 1.21 -26.79 -7.65
C ASN A 74 1.15 -27.08 -6.15
N SER A 75 0.42 -26.25 -5.37
CA SER A 75 0.28 -26.37 -3.92
C SER A 75 1.62 -26.44 -3.17
N LEU A 76 2.61 -25.64 -3.62
CA LEU A 76 3.94 -25.64 -3.04
C LEU A 76 4.57 -24.25 -2.94
N TRP A 77 5.48 -24.09 -1.99
CA TRP A 77 6.32 -22.91 -1.88
C TRP A 77 7.40 -22.90 -2.95
N LEU A 78 7.35 -21.92 -3.86
CA LEU A 78 8.44 -21.63 -4.80
C LEU A 78 9.58 -20.91 -4.07
N ARG A 79 9.22 -20.05 -3.13
CA ARG A 79 10.16 -19.38 -2.24
C ARG A 79 9.48 -19.12 -0.90
N ARG A 80 10.08 -19.56 0.20
CA ARG A 80 9.60 -19.23 1.54
C ARG A 80 10.00 -17.80 1.90
N PRO A 81 9.16 -17.05 2.63
CA PRO A 81 9.54 -15.72 3.11
C PRO A 81 10.70 -15.83 4.10
N THR A 82 11.63 -14.88 4.05
CA THR A 82 12.71 -14.80 5.01
C THR A 82 12.25 -13.97 6.22
N TYR A 83 12.44 -14.50 7.42
CA TYR A 83 12.19 -13.74 8.64
C TYR A 83 13.24 -12.63 8.78
N GLN A 84 12.77 -11.43 9.07
CA GLN A 84 13.61 -10.30 9.42
C GLN A 84 13.03 -9.66 10.68
N GLU A 85 13.83 -9.56 11.71
CA GLU A 85 13.46 -8.87 12.93
C GLU A 85 13.34 -7.35 12.65
N VAL A 86 12.27 -6.76 13.19
CA VAL A 86 12.00 -5.32 13.06
C VAL A 86 11.96 -4.72 14.45
N ASP A 87 12.92 -3.88 14.75
CA ASP A 87 12.93 -3.11 15.99
C ASP A 87 12.09 -1.84 15.84
N LEU A 88 10.81 -1.94 16.20
CA LEU A 88 9.90 -0.78 16.24
C LEU A 88 10.16 0.14 17.44
N SER A 89 11.05 -0.24 18.37
CA SER A 89 11.49 0.59 19.49
C SER A 89 12.66 1.52 19.11
N ASP A 90 13.19 1.42 17.91
CA ASP A 90 14.22 2.33 17.40
C ASP A 90 13.79 3.79 17.56
N PRO A 91 14.59 4.62 18.27
CA PRO A 91 14.26 6.02 18.50
C PRO A 91 13.97 6.82 17.21
N ASN A 92 14.61 6.46 16.10
CA ASN A 92 14.36 7.12 14.81
C ASN A 92 12.93 6.85 14.32
N ILE A 93 12.44 5.61 14.48
CA ILE A 93 11.08 5.25 14.12
C ILE A 93 10.10 5.94 15.06
N ILE A 94 10.29 5.80 16.38
CA ILE A 94 9.41 6.38 17.40
C ILE A 94 9.27 7.90 17.22
N ASN A 95 10.38 8.61 17.06
CA ASN A 95 10.37 10.07 16.93
C ASN A 95 9.68 10.53 15.64
N LYS A 96 9.94 9.85 14.52
CA LYS A 96 9.25 10.16 13.25
C LYS A 96 7.75 9.88 13.33
N VAL A 97 7.34 8.76 13.92
CA VAL A 97 5.93 8.42 14.13
C VAL A 97 5.25 9.50 14.96
N ARG A 98 5.85 9.84 16.12
CA ARG A 98 5.33 10.92 17.00
C ARG A 98 5.19 12.24 16.25
N HIS A 99 6.22 12.65 15.54
CA HIS A 99 6.20 13.90 14.75
C HIS A 99 5.03 13.95 13.78
N TYR A 100 4.76 12.87 13.04
CA TYR A 100 3.64 12.86 12.10
C TYR A 100 2.28 12.75 12.78
N MET A 101 2.18 12.05 13.92
CA MET A 101 0.97 12.03 14.74
C MET A 101 0.61 13.44 15.22
N GLU A 102 1.57 14.14 15.85
CA GLU A 102 1.41 15.53 16.30
C GLU A 102 1.04 16.47 15.16
N LYS A 103 1.63 16.28 13.99
CA LYS A 103 1.32 17.10 12.81
C LYS A 103 -0.09 16.86 12.30
N ILE A 104 -0.59 15.63 12.30
CA ILE A 104 -1.96 15.31 11.91
C ILE A 104 -2.93 15.89 12.93
N ASP A 105 -2.68 15.71 14.22
CA ASP A 105 -3.50 16.26 15.30
C ASP A 105 -3.54 17.80 15.22
N PHE A 106 -2.40 18.44 15.06
CA PHE A 106 -2.33 19.90 14.89
C PHE A 106 -3.17 20.40 13.71
N LEU A 107 -3.13 19.72 12.55
CA LEU A 107 -3.96 20.10 11.40
C LEU A 107 -5.46 19.96 11.71
N ILE A 108 -5.87 18.89 12.37
CA ILE A 108 -7.27 18.66 12.74
C ILE A 108 -7.76 19.71 13.73
N ASP A 109 -6.92 20.04 14.72
CA ASP A 109 -7.34 20.92 15.82
C ASP A 109 -7.26 22.41 15.45
N ASN A 110 -6.34 22.81 14.56
CA ASN A 110 -6.05 24.23 14.29
C ASN A 110 -6.30 24.67 12.85
N ARG A 111 -6.41 23.75 11.92
CA ARG A 111 -6.58 23.98 10.48
C ARG A 111 -7.57 23.00 9.86
N ALA A 112 -8.66 22.74 10.56
CA ALA A 112 -9.65 21.74 10.20
C ALA A 112 -10.20 21.91 8.76
N ASP A 113 -10.35 23.15 8.29
CA ASP A 113 -10.91 23.48 6.97
C ASP A 113 -9.85 23.52 5.85
N ASP A 114 -8.56 23.40 6.19
CA ASP A 114 -7.47 23.49 5.22
C ASP A 114 -7.24 22.17 4.50
N ARG A 115 -8.12 21.87 3.56
CA ARG A 115 -8.05 20.66 2.72
C ARG A 115 -6.70 20.50 2.05
N GLU A 116 -6.11 21.60 1.55
CA GLU A 116 -4.85 21.55 0.82
C GLU A 116 -3.69 21.08 1.71
N ALA A 117 -3.66 21.53 2.98
CA ALA A 117 -2.65 21.09 3.95
C ALA A 117 -2.73 19.59 4.22
N PHE A 118 -3.95 19.04 4.33
CA PHE A 118 -4.15 17.60 4.50
C PHE A 118 -3.74 16.79 3.26
N GLU A 119 -4.09 17.25 2.06
CA GLU A 119 -3.73 16.59 0.80
C GLU A 119 -2.21 16.59 0.61
N LYS A 120 -1.53 17.71 0.85
CA LYS A 120 -0.06 17.81 0.81
C LYS A 120 0.62 16.87 1.81
N LEU A 121 0.07 16.76 3.03
CA LEU A 121 0.62 15.84 4.02
C LEU A 121 0.43 14.39 3.61
N LYS A 122 -0.74 14.05 3.05
CA LYS A 122 -1.04 12.71 2.55
C LYS A 122 -0.11 12.31 1.40
N GLU A 123 0.11 13.20 0.45
CA GLU A 123 1.06 13.02 -0.66
C GLU A 123 2.48 12.82 -0.14
N LYS A 124 2.95 13.71 0.75
CA LYS A 124 4.27 13.58 1.39
C LYS A 124 4.48 12.22 2.06
N LEU A 125 3.48 11.71 2.77
CA LEU A 125 3.57 10.39 3.43
C LEU A 125 3.65 9.25 2.42
N ARG A 126 2.93 9.35 1.29
CA ARG A 126 2.99 8.37 0.19
C ARG A 126 4.36 8.37 -0.49
N ASP A 127 4.88 9.56 -0.82
CA ASP A 127 6.18 9.71 -1.47
C ASP A 127 7.31 9.23 -0.58
N MET A 128 7.23 9.54 0.71
CA MET A 128 8.16 9.05 1.71
C MET A 128 8.19 7.51 1.73
N ARG A 129 7.01 6.86 1.74
CA ARG A 129 6.89 5.40 1.67
C ARG A 129 7.46 4.84 0.37
N SER A 130 7.03 5.37 -0.77
CA SER A 130 7.45 4.88 -2.10
C SER A 130 8.95 4.98 -2.28
N SER A 131 9.53 6.12 -1.94
CA SER A 131 10.98 6.34 -2.00
C SER A 131 11.76 5.43 -1.05
N ALA A 132 11.21 5.16 0.12
CA ALA A 132 11.84 4.27 1.09
C ALA A 132 11.85 2.81 0.59
N ILE A 133 10.74 2.34 0.05
CA ILE A 133 10.63 0.99 -0.50
C ILE A 133 11.60 0.80 -1.67
N GLN A 134 11.72 1.79 -2.56
CA GLN A 134 12.65 1.73 -3.69
C GLN A 134 14.12 1.66 -3.25
N ARG A 135 14.50 2.37 -2.19
CA ARG A 135 15.90 2.44 -1.72
C ARG A 135 16.29 1.33 -0.75
N GLY A 136 15.39 0.95 0.15
CA GLY A 136 15.70 0.04 1.27
C GLY A 136 14.69 -1.10 1.45
N GLY A 137 13.72 -1.23 0.54
CA GLY A 137 12.72 -2.29 0.58
C GLY A 137 11.69 -2.13 1.71
N GLU A 138 10.99 -3.21 2.01
CA GLU A 138 9.87 -3.26 2.96
C GLU A 138 10.24 -2.88 4.40
N PHE A 139 11.51 -3.03 4.77
CA PHE A 139 12.03 -2.78 6.12
C PHE A 139 12.70 -1.41 6.28
N ALA A 140 12.66 -0.57 5.24
CA ALA A 140 13.16 0.80 5.36
C ALA A 140 12.41 1.59 6.44
N VAL A 141 13.13 2.40 7.19
CA VAL A 141 12.61 3.16 8.36
C VAL A 141 11.33 3.93 8.01
N GLU A 142 11.33 4.65 6.90
CA GLU A 142 10.18 5.46 6.49
C GLU A 142 8.96 4.61 6.10
N ASN A 143 9.16 3.41 5.56
CA ASN A 143 8.06 2.48 5.33
C ASN A 143 7.51 1.93 6.65
N LEU A 144 8.37 1.64 7.62
CA LEU A 144 7.96 1.23 8.96
C LEU A 144 7.20 2.35 9.68
N VAL A 145 7.65 3.59 9.59
CA VAL A 145 6.93 4.76 10.10
C VAL A 145 5.54 4.87 9.48
N PHE A 146 5.42 4.71 8.15
CA PHE A 146 4.13 4.73 7.48
C PHE A 146 3.20 3.61 7.97
N LYS A 147 3.72 2.39 8.12
CA LYS A 147 2.97 1.25 8.66
C LYS A 147 2.50 1.49 10.09
N GLU A 148 3.37 2.06 10.96
CA GLU A 148 3.01 2.42 12.32
C GLU A 148 1.91 3.50 12.39
N LEU A 149 1.99 4.54 11.58
CA LEU A 149 0.92 5.55 11.49
C LEU A 149 -0.42 4.93 11.08
N ARG A 150 -0.40 3.99 10.13
CA ARG A 150 -1.57 3.23 9.69
C ARG A 150 -2.10 2.34 10.83
N ASN A 151 -1.24 1.56 11.48
CA ASN A 151 -1.61 0.66 12.58
C ASN A 151 -2.22 1.41 13.76
N ARG A 152 -1.78 2.64 14.03
CA ARG A 152 -2.31 3.53 15.07
C ARG A 152 -3.56 4.30 14.63
N GLY A 153 -4.04 4.09 13.40
CA GLY A 153 -5.27 4.70 12.89
C GLY A 153 -5.13 6.15 12.42
N TYR A 154 -3.92 6.73 12.41
CA TYR A 154 -3.74 8.13 12.03
C TYR A 154 -3.98 8.40 10.55
N LEU A 155 -3.66 7.45 9.67
CA LEU A 155 -3.98 7.58 8.24
C LEU A 155 -5.50 7.52 7.99
N ASP A 156 -6.21 6.69 8.75
CA ASP A 156 -7.68 6.61 8.70
C ASP A 156 -8.32 7.88 9.25
N LYS A 157 -7.82 8.41 10.38
CA LYS A 157 -8.24 9.67 10.99
C LYS A 157 -8.14 10.82 9.99
N MET A 158 -6.99 10.95 9.32
CA MET A 158 -6.75 11.98 8.29
C MET A 158 -7.67 11.79 7.07
N SER A 159 -7.85 10.55 6.61
CA SER A 159 -8.69 10.24 5.45
C SER A 159 -10.18 10.47 5.74
N ALA A 160 -10.65 10.17 6.95
CA ALA A 160 -12.00 10.46 7.40
C ALA A 160 -12.26 11.96 7.44
N HIS A 161 -11.31 12.73 7.97
CA HIS A 161 -11.41 14.19 7.99
C HIS A 161 -11.53 14.80 6.59
N LEU A 162 -10.68 14.35 5.64
CA LEU A 162 -10.75 14.79 4.25
C LEU A 162 -12.09 14.43 3.56
N ARG A 163 -12.67 13.25 3.87
CA ARG A 163 -14.00 12.88 3.35
C ARG A 163 -15.08 13.83 3.88
N ASN A 164 -15.05 14.16 5.16
CA ASN A 164 -16.01 15.07 5.77
C ASN A 164 -15.94 16.47 5.14
N LEU A 165 -14.73 17.00 4.91
CA LEU A 165 -14.55 18.28 4.21
C LEU A 165 -15.14 18.25 2.80
N LYS A 166 -14.98 17.13 2.08
CA LYS A 166 -15.56 16.99 0.74
C LYS A 166 -17.09 16.97 0.79
N VAL A 167 -17.68 16.26 1.74
CA VAL A 167 -19.14 16.20 1.91
C VAL A 167 -19.68 17.58 2.27
N SER A 168 -19.06 18.29 3.21
CA SER A 168 -19.47 19.64 3.62
C SER A 168 -19.44 20.63 2.46
N SER A 169 -18.43 20.55 1.59
CA SER A 169 -18.32 21.43 0.41
C SER A 169 -19.40 21.16 -0.66
N LEU A 170 -19.98 19.97 -0.68
CA LEU A 170 -21.05 19.58 -1.61
C LEU A 170 -22.47 19.90 -1.05
N SER A 171 -22.58 20.11 0.26
CA SER A 171 -23.87 20.36 0.92
C SER A 171 -24.27 21.84 0.97
N ILE A 172 -23.44 22.76 0.45
CA ILE A 172 -23.64 24.21 0.46
C ILE A 172 -24.12 24.71 -0.92
N GLY A 173 -24.60 23.79 -1.78
CA GLY A 173 -25.18 24.12 -3.08
C GLY A 173 -26.68 23.94 -3.13
#